data_7c4ea7a6cfb602e7ec26c0d63e31e19b
#
_entry.id   7c4ea7a6cfb602e7ec26c0d63e31e19b
#
_cell.length_a   1.000
_cell.length_b   1.000
_cell.length_c   1.000
_cell.angle_alpha   90.00
_cell.angle_beta   90.00
_cell.angle_gamma   90.00
#
_symmetry.space_group_name_H-M   'P 1'
#
loop_
_entity.id
_entity.type
_entity.pdbx_description
1 polymer ?
#
loop_
_entity_poly.entity_id
_entity_poly.type
_entity_poly.pdbx_seq_one_letter_code
_entity_poly.pdbx_strand_id
1 'polypeptide(L)'
;PVPAGVEVDVEGVTSWVTPNQDFYRIDTALSVPQLDAETWELRVHGMVEEEFTLSFQDLLDADLIERHVTLTCVSNPVGGGLVGNAKWLGYPLREVLKRARPTEGADMVLSTSSDGFSASTPLPVLQDERDAMLAVSMNDEPLPLEHGYPVRMVVPGLFGYVSATKWVVDLEVTRFADQTAYWTDRGWSEKGPVKTMARVEVPRAFAKVAAGTVRIGGSAWSQQRGITKVEVSVDNGEWEEATLAEEYSVDTWRQWSHELNLDAGSHTVQARATDAVDGLQTEERADTVPNGASGWQSVQFSAG
;
A
#
# COMPACT_ATOMS: atom_id res chain seq x y z
N PRO A 1 -19.22 5.96 1.30
CA PRO A 1 -19.26 5.78 2.75
C PRO A 1 -18.25 4.71 3.19
N VAL A 2 -17.69 4.89 4.40
CA VAL A 2 -16.80 3.88 5.02
C VAL A 2 -17.65 2.62 5.28
N PRO A 3 -17.16 1.41 4.95
CA PRO A 3 -17.87 0.18 5.25
C PRO A 3 -18.14 0.02 6.76
N ALA A 4 -19.25 -0.61 7.10
CA ALA A 4 -19.59 -0.83 8.51
C ALA A 4 -18.60 -1.82 9.18
N GLY A 5 -18.26 -1.56 10.43
CA GLY A 5 -17.45 -2.47 11.25
C GLY A 5 -15.95 -2.47 11.02
N VAL A 6 -15.44 -1.75 10.02
CA VAL A 6 -14.00 -1.72 9.70
C VAL A 6 -13.18 -0.78 10.60
N GLU A 7 -13.84 0.08 11.37
CA GLU A 7 -13.19 0.99 12.32
C GLU A 7 -13.39 0.54 13.76
N VAL A 8 -12.34 0.67 14.56
CA VAL A 8 -12.39 0.44 16.01
C VAL A 8 -12.78 1.74 16.72
N ASP A 9 -13.50 1.62 17.85
CA ASP A 9 -13.85 2.75 18.70
C ASP A 9 -12.70 3.09 19.66
N VAL A 10 -11.60 3.61 19.10
CA VAL A 10 -10.45 4.10 19.86
C VAL A 10 -10.04 5.46 19.32
N GLU A 11 -10.23 6.50 20.12
CA GLU A 11 -9.87 7.86 19.72
C GLU A 11 -8.38 7.98 19.40
N GLY A 12 -8.06 8.56 18.24
CA GLY A 12 -6.69 8.77 17.78
C GLY A 12 -6.16 7.67 16.86
N VAL A 13 -6.87 6.57 16.66
CA VAL A 13 -6.58 5.64 15.57
C VAL A 13 -6.91 6.32 14.24
N THR A 14 -6.04 6.16 13.26
CA THR A 14 -6.19 6.74 11.92
C THR A 14 -7.51 6.27 11.27
N SER A 15 -8.23 7.17 10.60
CA SER A 15 -9.42 6.80 9.82
C SER A 15 -9.13 5.67 8.85
N TRP A 16 -10.06 4.73 8.72
CA TRP A 16 -9.86 3.57 7.84
C TRP A 16 -9.68 3.98 6.37
N VAL A 17 -10.40 4.98 5.90
CA VAL A 17 -10.08 5.67 4.63
C VAL A 17 -9.20 6.87 4.94
N THR A 18 -8.02 6.89 4.36
CA THR A 18 -7.09 8.02 4.47
C THR A 18 -7.58 9.17 3.57
N PRO A 19 -7.87 10.36 4.11
CA PRO A 19 -8.21 11.51 3.28
C PRO A 19 -7.11 11.83 2.26
N ASN A 20 -7.49 12.32 1.08
CA ASN A 20 -6.55 12.57 -0.01
C ASN A 20 -5.38 13.48 0.40
N GLN A 21 -5.66 14.51 1.21
CA GLN A 21 -4.64 15.45 1.72
C GLN A 21 -3.67 14.83 2.73
N ASP A 22 -4.07 13.75 3.40
CA ASP A 22 -3.29 13.06 4.45
C ASP A 22 -2.60 11.80 3.90
N PHE A 23 -2.93 11.40 2.67
CA PHE A 23 -2.32 10.25 2.03
C PHE A 23 -0.85 10.53 1.73
N TYR A 24 0.04 9.62 2.08
CA TYR A 24 1.47 9.83 1.92
C TYR A 24 1.85 10.13 0.47
N ARG A 25 2.85 10.98 0.30
CA ARG A 25 3.40 11.35 -0.99
C ARG A 25 4.88 11.03 -1.04
N ILE A 26 5.25 10.12 -1.93
CA ILE A 26 6.64 9.81 -2.26
C ILE A 26 6.73 9.72 -3.79
N ASP A 27 7.61 10.51 -4.36
CA ASP A 27 7.93 10.52 -5.79
C ASP A 27 9.32 11.12 -6.03
N THR A 28 9.79 11.04 -7.26
CA THR A 28 11.08 11.62 -7.70
C THR A 28 10.90 12.93 -8.44
N ALA A 29 9.66 13.43 -8.56
CA ALA A 29 9.36 14.64 -9.29
C ALA A 29 9.90 15.89 -8.58
N LEU A 30 10.65 16.71 -9.27
CA LEU A 30 11.10 18.01 -8.76
C LEU A 30 9.95 19.02 -8.64
N SER A 31 8.96 18.88 -9.50
CA SER A 31 7.70 19.59 -9.45
C SER A 31 6.57 18.64 -9.84
N VAL A 32 5.38 18.86 -9.28
CA VAL A 32 4.21 18.03 -9.60
C VAL A 32 3.87 18.18 -11.09
N PRO A 33 3.88 17.10 -11.88
CA PRO A 33 3.42 17.14 -13.27
C PRO A 33 1.98 17.63 -13.36
N GLN A 34 1.72 18.51 -14.33
CA GLN A 34 0.39 19.04 -14.62
C GLN A 34 -0.02 18.60 -16.03
N LEU A 35 -0.54 17.37 -16.11
CA LEU A 35 -0.99 16.79 -17.37
C LEU A 35 -2.43 17.21 -17.66
N ASP A 36 -2.71 17.39 -18.94
CA ASP A 36 -4.06 17.65 -19.44
C ASP A 36 -4.68 16.28 -19.83
N ALA A 37 -5.80 15.95 -19.20
CA ALA A 37 -6.52 14.71 -19.48
C ALA A 37 -7.01 14.61 -20.94
N GLU A 38 -7.30 15.75 -21.60
CA GLU A 38 -7.75 15.76 -23.00
C GLU A 38 -6.65 15.35 -23.97
N THR A 39 -5.39 15.56 -23.61
CA THR A 39 -4.22 15.21 -24.45
C THR A 39 -3.41 14.05 -23.90
N TRP A 40 -3.77 13.55 -22.72
CA TRP A 40 -3.08 12.41 -22.11
C TRP A 40 -3.26 11.13 -22.92
N GLU A 41 -2.17 10.41 -23.11
CA GLU A 41 -2.14 9.12 -23.79
C GLU A 41 -1.25 8.15 -23.01
N LEU A 42 -1.64 6.88 -22.99
CA LEU A 42 -0.87 5.77 -22.49
C LEU A 42 -0.49 4.84 -23.66
N ARG A 43 0.80 4.70 -23.91
CA ARG A 43 1.31 3.75 -24.90
C ARG A 43 1.47 2.38 -24.24
N VAL A 44 0.96 1.33 -24.90
CA VAL A 44 1.15 -0.09 -24.53
C VAL A 44 1.90 -0.78 -25.66
N HIS A 45 3.10 -1.30 -25.38
CA HIS A 45 4.00 -1.84 -26.40
C HIS A 45 5.01 -2.85 -25.83
N GLY A 46 5.97 -3.24 -26.65
CA GLY A 46 7.07 -4.13 -26.31
C GLY A 46 6.80 -5.58 -26.74
N MET A 47 7.01 -6.53 -25.85
CA MET A 47 6.78 -7.95 -26.09
C MET A 47 5.28 -8.30 -26.09
N VAL A 48 4.55 -7.77 -27.06
CA VAL A 48 3.11 -7.94 -27.23
C VAL A 48 2.78 -8.24 -28.68
N GLU A 49 1.64 -8.90 -28.93
CA GLU A 49 1.13 -9.10 -30.28
C GLU A 49 0.43 -7.85 -30.83
N GLU A 50 -0.16 -7.05 -29.96
CA GLU A 50 -0.85 -5.81 -30.31
C GLU A 50 -0.29 -4.63 -29.50
N GLU A 51 0.32 -3.68 -30.19
CA GLU A 51 0.64 -2.37 -29.62
C GLU A 51 -0.55 -1.42 -29.84
N PHE A 52 -0.84 -0.59 -28.84
CA PHE A 52 -1.91 0.40 -28.93
C PHE A 52 -1.68 1.56 -27.98
N THR A 53 -2.45 2.61 -28.16
CA THR A 53 -2.51 3.76 -27.27
C THR A 53 -3.91 3.88 -26.71
N LEU A 54 -4.02 4.25 -25.43
CA LEU A 54 -5.27 4.57 -24.75
C LEU A 54 -5.31 6.05 -24.45
N SER A 55 -6.41 6.71 -24.79
CA SER A 55 -6.73 8.06 -24.31
C SER A 55 -7.41 7.99 -22.94
N PHE A 56 -7.51 9.12 -22.26
CA PHE A 56 -8.26 9.21 -21.01
C PHE A 56 -9.75 8.86 -21.19
N GLN A 57 -10.32 9.27 -22.34
CA GLN A 57 -11.70 8.94 -22.67
C GLN A 57 -11.90 7.42 -22.88
N ASP A 58 -10.94 6.73 -23.49
CA ASP A 58 -11.00 5.26 -23.62
C ASP A 58 -11.10 4.57 -22.26
N LEU A 59 -10.39 5.10 -21.24
CA LEU A 59 -10.50 4.57 -19.89
C LEU A 59 -11.86 4.88 -19.26
N LEU A 60 -12.39 6.09 -19.46
CA LEU A 60 -13.70 6.48 -18.89
C LEU A 60 -14.87 5.71 -19.53
N ASP A 61 -14.72 5.29 -20.78
CA ASP A 61 -15.74 4.51 -21.52
C ASP A 61 -15.64 3.00 -21.24
N ALA A 62 -14.58 2.56 -20.54
CA ALA A 62 -14.36 1.15 -20.23
C ALA A 62 -15.14 0.72 -18.97
N ASP A 63 -15.21 -0.59 -18.74
CA ASP A 63 -15.79 -1.17 -17.52
C ASP A 63 -14.84 -0.95 -16.31
N LEU A 64 -15.02 0.18 -15.65
CA LEU A 64 -14.24 0.53 -14.48
C LEU A 64 -14.63 -0.30 -13.26
N ILE A 65 -13.66 -0.61 -12.42
CA ILE A 65 -13.87 -1.24 -11.11
C ILE A 65 -13.55 -0.27 -9.98
N GLU A 66 -14.23 -0.44 -8.86
CA GLU A 66 -13.99 0.32 -7.64
C GLU A 66 -13.48 -0.61 -6.55
N ARG A 67 -12.33 -0.29 -5.94
CA ARG A 67 -11.72 -1.07 -4.86
C ARG A 67 -11.07 -0.18 -3.81
N HIS A 68 -11.20 -0.57 -2.55
CA HIS A 68 -10.31 -0.06 -1.52
C HIS A 68 -9.01 -0.86 -1.54
N VAL A 69 -7.89 -0.16 -1.56
CA VAL A 69 -6.55 -0.76 -1.53
C VAL A 69 -5.63 0.06 -0.64
N THR A 70 -4.95 -0.63 0.26
CA THR A 70 -3.88 -0.05 1.08
C THR A 70 -2.57 -0.08 0.30
N LEU A 71 -1.97 1.09 0.10
CA LEU A 71 -0.64 1.23 -0.50
C LEU A 71 0.40 1.51 0.58
N THR A 72 1.58 0.93 0.40
CA THR A 72 2.70 1.06 1.34
C THR A 72 3.96 1.44 0.58
N CYS A 73 4.69 2.44 1.08
CA CYS A 73 6.03 2.77 0.59
C CYS A 73 7.05 1.80 1.18
N VAL A 74 8.02 1.36 0.38
CA VAL A 74 9.14 0.53 0.85
C VAL A 74 10.02 1.27 1.87
N SER A 75 10.06 2.59 1.81
CA SER A 75 10.79 3.44 2.77
C SER A 75 10.06 3.62 4.10
N ASN A 76 8.90 2.99 4.30
CA ASN A 76 8.17 3.06 5.55
C ASN A 76 8.94 2.31 6.65
N PRO A 77 9.45 3.00 7.68
CA PRO A 77 10.05 2.31 8.82
C PRO A 77 8.98 1.56 9.63
N VAL A 78 9.40 0.65 10.48
CA VAL A 78 8.49 -0.01 11.43
C VAL A 78 7.77 1.05 12.27
N GLY A 79 6.44 1.02 12.28
CA GLY A 79 5.60 2.02 12.95
C GLY A 79 5.44 3.35 12.20
N GLY A 80 5.98 3.47 10.99
CA GLY A 80 5.94 4.70 10.22
C GLY A 80 4.58 5.00 9.55
N GLY A 81 4.48 6.19 8.98
CA GLY A 81 3.26 6.75 8.37
C GLY A 81 3.19 6.67 6.85
N LEU A 82 4.15 6.00 6.19
CA LEU A 82 4.16 5.90 4.72
C LEU A 82 3.29 4.72 4.24
N VAL A 83 2.05 4.72 4.68
CA VAL A 83 1.01 3.76 4.35
C VAL A 83 -0.34 4.48 4.37
N GLY A 84 -1.22 4.14 3.46
CA GLY A 84 -2.56 4.73 3.40
C GLY A 84 -3.55 3.82 2.70
N ASN A 85 -4.81 3.92 3.08
CA ASN A 85 -5.91 3.17 2.48
C ASN A 85 -6.87 4.13 1.79
N ALA A 86 -7.16 3.90 0.53
CA ALA A 86 -8.06 4.73 -0.25
C ALA A 86 -8.98 3.88 -1.12
N LYS A 87 -10.08 4.49 -1.55
CA LYS A 87 -10.96 3.95 -2.56
C LYS A 87 -10.50 4.42 -3.94
N TRP A 88 -10.25 3.47 -4.82
CA TRP A 88 -9.76 3.70 -6.17
C TRP A 88 -10.80 3.27 -7.19
N LEU A 89 -11.00 4.08 -8.22
CA LEU A 89 -11.77 3.73 -9.40
C LEU A 89 -10.81 3.66 -10.58
N GLY A 90 -10.83 2.57 -11.34
CA GLY A 90 -9.92 2.42 -12.45
C GLY A 90 -10.24 1.25 -13.38
N TYR A 91 -9.47 1.18 -14.47
CA TYR A 91 -9.58 0.11 -15.45
C TYR A 91 -8.61 -1.02 -15.11
N PRO A 92 -9.08 -2.29 -15.04
CA PRO A 92 -8.23 -3.42 -14.70
C PRO A 92 -7.06 -3.59 -15.68
N LEU A 93 -5.84 -3.67 -15.15
CA LEU A 93 -4.64 -3.90 -15.96
C LEU A 93 -4.66 -5.25 -16.66
N ARG A 94 -5.32 -6.28 -16.10
CA ARG A 94 -5.50 -7.57 -16.78
C ARG A 94 -6.24 -7.44 -18.10
N GLU A 95 -7.20 -6.51 -18.23
CA GLU A 95 -7.93 -6.28 -19.49
C GLU A 95 -7.05 -5.55 -20.51
N VAL A 96 -6.22 -4.60 -20.06
CA VAL A 96 -5.19 -3.96 -20.91
C VAL A 96 -4.24 -5.01 -21.48
N LEU A 97 -3.71 -5.89 -20.63
CA LEU A 97 -2.76 -6.94 -21.03
C LEU A 97 -3.42 -8.05 -21.87
N LYS A 98 -4.69 -8.36 -21.60
CA LYS A 98 -5.46 -9.30 -22.43
C LYS A 98 -5.61 -8.80 -23.87
N ARG A 99 -5.81 -7.50 -24.06
CA ARG A 99 -5.80 -6.88 -25.39
C ARG A 99 -4.42 -6.90 -26.01
N ALA A 100 -3.39 -6.53 -25.26
CA ALA A 100 -2.01 -6.48 -25.74
C ALA A 100 -1.45 -7.85 -26.15
N ARG A 101 -1.90 -8.92 -25.52
CA ARG A 101 -1.42 -10.30 -25.70
C ARG A 101 0.10 -10.41 -25.57
N PRO A 102 0.63 -10.38 -24.32
CA PRO A 102 2.06 -10.56 -24.08
C PRO A 102 2.61 -11.82 -24.77
N THR A 103 3.76 -11.69 -25.39
CA THR A 103 4.42 -12.81 -26.09
C THR A 103 5.22 -13.68 -25.13
N GLU A 104 5.57 -14.88 -25.55
CA GLU A 104 6.33 -15.85 -24.76
C GLU A 104 7.64 -15.27 -24.26
N GLY A 105 7.97 -15.54 -23.01
CA GLY A 105 9.18 -15.09 -22.34
C GLY A 105 9.08 -13.71 -21.69
N ALA A 106 8.01 -12.96 -21.89
CA ALA A 106 7.76 -11.73 -21.15
C ALA A 106 7.45 -12.05 -19.68
N ASP A 107 8.05 -11.32 -18.75
CA ASP A 107 7.88 -11.54 -17.30
C ASP A 107 7.72 -10.25 -16.49
N MET A 108 7.80 -9.08 -17.14
CA MET A 108 7.79 -7.78 -16.49
C MET A 108 7.06 -6.74 -17.35
N VAL A 109 6.40 -5.80 -16.67
CA VAL A 109 5.92 -4.55 -17.28
C VAL A 109 6.72 -3.40 -16.69
N LEU A 110 7.41 -2.65 -17.55
CA LEU A 110 8.06 -1.41 -17.20
C LEU A 110 7.06 -0.27 -17.42
N SER A 111 6.61 0.35 -16.34
CA SER A 111 5.75 1.52 -16.40
C SER A 111 6.59 2.79 -16.26
N THR A 112 6.32 3.78 -17.10
CA THR A 112 7.05 5.05 -17.10
C THR A 112 6.10 6.23 -16.89
N SER A 113 6.50 7.10 -15.97
CA SER A 113 5.84 8.36 -15.66
C SER A 113 6.23 9.46 -16.65
N SER A 114 5.40 10.49 -16.75
CA SER A 114 5.69 11.68 -17.55
C SER A 114 6.97 12.45 -17.12
N ASP A 115 7.40 12.29 -15.86
CA ASP A 115 8.64 12.88 -15.34
C ASP A 115 9.87 11.99 -15.51
N GLY A 116 9.72 10.80 -16.14
CA GLY A 116 10.79 9.86 -16.42
C GLY A 116 11.03 8.80 -15.34
N PHE A 117 10.32 8.83 -14.22
CA PHE A 117 10.34 7.73 -13.25
C PHE A 117 9.85 6.44 -13.88
N SER A 118 10.45 5.31 -13.53
CA SER A 118 10.01 4.00 -14.00
C SER A 118 9.91 3.00 -12.85
N ALA A 119 8.97 2.06 -12.99
CA ALA A 119 8.76 0.94 -12.08
C ALA A 119 8.65 -0.38 -12.86
N SER A 120 9.27 -1.42 -12.33
CA SER A 120 9.24 -2.77 -12.91
C SER A 120 8.31 -3.67 -12.13
N THR A 121 7.16 -4.01 -12.72
CA THR A 121 6.15 -4.86 -12.08
C THR A 121 6.19 -6.26 -12.69
N PRO A 122 6.22 -7.35 -11.89
CA PRO A 122 6.10 -8.70 -12.44
C PRO A 122 4.82 -8.85 -13.25
N LEU A 123 4.93 -9.34 -14.49
CA LEU A 123 3.79 -9.47 -15.40
C LEU A 123 2.64 -10.31 -14.83
N PRO A 124 2.88 -11.48 -14.19
CA PRO A 124 1.80 -12.29 -13.63
C PRO A 124 0.93 -11.54 -12.60
N VAL A 125 1.52 -10.62 -11.84
CA VAL A 125 0.83 -9.81 -10.83
C VAL A 125 -0.23 -8.90 -11.46
N LEU A 126 0.02 -8.42 -12.67
CA LEU A 126 -0.90 -7.56 -13.41
C LEU A 126 -1.99 -8.32 -14.18
N GLN A 127 -1.85 -9.65 -14.26
CA GLN A 127 -2.76 -10.53 -14.99
C GLN A 127 -3.66 -11.38 -14.08
N ASP A 128 -3.30 -11.50 -12.80
CA ASP A 128 -4.06 -12.28 -11.83
C ASP A 128 -5.34 -11.55 -11.35
N GLU A 129 -6.02 -12.11 -10.36
CA GLU A 129 -7.32 -11.62 -9.88
C GLU A 129 -7.22 -10.52 -8.81
N ARG A 130 -6.02 -10.00 -8.53
CA ARG A 130 -5.84 -8.98 -7.48
C ARG A 130 -6.38 -7.58 -7.82
N ASP A 131 -7.01 -7.40 -8.96
CA ASP A 131 -7.57 -6.11 -9.39
C ASP A 131 -6.55 -4.96 -9.47
N ALA A 132 -5.33 -5.25 -9.92
CA ALA A 132 -4.40 -4.20 -10.32
C ALA A 132 -5.04 -3.32 -11.40
N MET A 133 -4.93 -1.99 -11.28
CA MET A 133 -5.68 -1.08 -12.13
C MET A 133 -4.90 0.16 -12.58
N LEU A 134 -5.36 0.76 -13.65
CA LEU A 134 -5.09 2.14 -14.04
C LEU A 134 -6.17 3.01 -13.38
N ALA A 135 -5.82 3.62 -12.25
CA ALA A 135 -6.76 4.41 -11.45
C ALA A 135 -6.93 5.82 -12.02
N VAL A 136 -8.17 6.27 -12.09
CA VAL A 136 -8.58 7.61 -12.56
C VAL A 136 -9.22 8.46 -11.45
N SER A 137 -9.58 7.83 -10.31
CA SER A 137 -10.23 8.49 -9.18
C SER A 137 -9.69 7.94 -7.85
N MET A 138 -9.71 8.79 -6.84
CA MET A 138 -9.28 8.50 -5.48
C MET A 138 -10.29 9.09 -4.49
N ASN A 139 -10.91 8.25 -3.67
CA ASN A 139 -11.91 8.67 -2.66
C ASN A 139 -13.07 9.50 -3.24
N ASP A 140 -13.68 9.01 -4.35
CA ASP A 140 -14.81 9.64 -5.05
C ASP A 140 -14.51 10.99 -5.74
N GLU A 141 -13.25 11.34 -5.88
CA GLU A 141 -12.79 12.54 -6.58
C GLU A 141 -11.83 12.16 -7.71
N PRO A 142 -11.68 12.98 -8.76
CA PRO A 142 -10.56 12.85 -9.68
C PRO A 142 -9.25 12.78 -8.90
N LEU A 143 -8.25 12.05 -9.40
CA LEU A 143 -6.95 12.00 -8.74
C LEU A 143 -6.43 13.41 -8.46
N PRO A 144 -6.01 13.74 -7.22
CA PRO A 144 -5.22 14.96 -6.99
C PRO A 144 -3.95 14.96 -7.85
N LEU A 145 -3.48 16.13 -8.24
CA LEU A 145 -2.27 16.27 -9.07
C LEU A 145 -1.07 15.53 -8.45
N GLU A 146 -0.86 15.71 -7.16
CA GLU A 146 0.23 15.07 -6.40
C GLU A 146 0.08 13.55 -6.26
N HIS A 147 -1.10 13.02 -6.45
CA HIS A 147 -1.40 11.57 -6.40
C HIS A 147 -1.50 10.92 -7.78
N GLY A 148 -1.16 11.65 -8.86
CA GLY A 148 -0.94 11.05 -10.17
C GLY A 148 -1.96 11.39 -11.26
N TYR A 149 -2.74 12.48 -11.12
CA TYR A 149 -3.69 12.92 -12.14
C TYR A 149 -3.02 12.99 -13.54
N PRO A 150 -3.65 12.53 -14.65
CA PRO A 150 -5.01 11.97 -14.68
C PRO A 150 -5.07 10.46 -14.40
N VAL A 151 -3.96 9.73 -14.49
CA VAL A 151 -3.92 8.27 -14.36
C VAL A 151 -2.68 7.81 -13.59
N ARG A 152 -2.88 6.89 -12.66
CA ARG A 152 -1.82 6.19 -11.95
C ARG A 152 -2.05 4.69 -11.91
N MET A 153 -1.00 3.94 -11.63
CA MET A 153 -1.12 2.53 -11.29
C MET A 153 -1.43 2.33 -9.81
N VAL A 154 -2.31 1.38 -9.53
CA VAL A 154 -2.58 0.84 -8.20
C VAL A 154 -2.52 -0.68 -8.28
N VAL A 155 -1.58 -1.29 -7.56
CA VAL A 155 -1.35 -2.73 -7.58
C VAL A 155 -1.34 -3.26 -6.14
N PRO A 156 -2.35 -4.02 -5.72
CA PRO A 156 -2.38 -4.62 -4.39
C PRO A 156 -1.20 -5.55 -4.15
N GLY A 157 -0.63 -5.52 -2.94
CA GLY A 157 0.35 -6.48 -2.47
C GLY A 157 1.81 -6.17 -2.78
N LEU A 158 2.10 -5.12 -3.55
CA LEU A 158 3.46 -4.69 -3.85
C LEU A 158 3.76 -3.30 -3.28
N PHE A 159 4.99 -3.10 -2.81
CA PHE A 159 5.47 -1.76 -2.50
C PHE A 159 5.40 -0.84 -3.71
N GLY A 160 5.13 0.45 -3.49
CA GLY A 160 4.89 1.42 -4.55
C GLY A 160 6.03 1.61 -5.55
N TYR A 161 7.29 1.38 -5.14
CA TYR A 161 8.45 1.59 -6.03
C TYR A 161 8.50 0.62 -7.22
N VAL A 162 7.80 -0.50 -7.17
CA VAL A 162 7.68 -1.49 -8.26
C VAL A 162 6.29 -1.54 -8.89
N SER A 163 5.35 -0.67 -8.49
CA SER A 163 3.96 -0.87 -8.87
C SER A 163 3.10 0.39 -8.99
N ALA A 164 3.42 1.46 -8.29
CA ALA A 164 2.50 2.58 -8.09
C ALA A 164 2.90 3.83 -8.90
N THR A 165 3.27 3.65 -10.16
CA THR A 165 3.67 4.75 -11.06
C THR A 165 2.55 5.76 -11.19
N LYS A 166 2.81 7.00 -10.77
CA LYS A 166 1.95 8.17 -10.94
C LYS A 166 2.22 8.83 -12.29
N TRP A 167 1.24 9.55 -12.82
CA TRP A 167 1.39 10.24 -14.12
C TRP A 167 1.88 9.30 -15.22
N VAL A 168 1.34 8.08 -15.24
CA VAL A 168 1.79 7.01 -16.12
C VAL A 168 1.43 7.33 -17.56
N VAL A 169 2.40 7.16 -18.47
CA VAL A 169 2.25 7.44 -19.93
C VAL A 169 2.75 6.32 -20.83
N ASP A 170 3.42 5.31 -20.25
CA ASP A 170 4.01 4.21 -21.03
C ASP A 170 3.98 2.90 -20.22
N LEU A 171 3.58 1.83 -20.89
CA LEU A 171 3.66 0.45 -20.37
C LEU A 171 4.40 -0.39 -21.41
N GLU A 172 5.63 -0.79 -21.13
CA GLU A 172 6.41 -1.70 -21.94
C GLU A 172 6.38 -3.11 -21.34
N VAL A 173 5.81 -4.06 -22.06
CA VAL A 173 5.91 -5.48 -21.72
C VAL A 173 7.28 -5.98 -22.11
N THR A 174 8.06 -6.50 -21.18
CA THR A 174 9.47 -6.85 -21.39
C THR A 174 9.91 -7.95 -20.42
N ARG A 175 11.21 -8.07 -20.18
CA ARG A 175 11.80 -9.03 -19.23
C ARG A 175 12.68 -8.33 -18.21
N PHE A 176 12.71 -8.85 -17.00
CA PHE A 176 13.68 -8.41 -16.00
C PHE A 176 15.13 -8.53 -16.45
N ALA A 177 15.42 -9.50 -17.32
CA ALA A 177 16.76 -9.68 -17.87
C ALA A 177 17.20 -8.57 -18.83
N ASP A 178 16.25 -7.84 -19.44
CA ASP A 178 16.53 -6.86 -20.49
C ASP A 178 16.39 -5.41 -20.01
N GLN A 179 15.59 -5.16 -18.98
CA GLN A 179 15.27 -3.83 -18.48
C GLN A 179 15.34 -3.76 -16.96
N THR A 180 15.76 -2.60 -16.46
CA THR A 180 15.71 -2.26 -15.04
C THR A 180 14.90 -0.99 -14.82
N ALA A 181 14.49 -0.73 -13.57
CA ALA A 181 13.71 0.45 -13.21
C ALA A 181 14.52 1.40 -12.33
N TYR A 182 13.99 2.59 -12.12
CA TYR A 182 14.67 3.69 -11.42
C TYR A 182 15.28 3.28 -10.08
N TRP A 183 14.53 2.62 -9.20
CA TRP A 183 15.03 2.24 -7.88
C TRP A 183 15.81 0.93 -7.85
N THR A 184 15.51 -0.02 -8.76
CA THR A 184 16.28 -1.27 -8.87
C THR A 184 17.71 -1.01 -9.32
N ASP A 185 17.93 -0.04 -10.21
CA ASP A 185 19.26 0.46 -10.58
C ASP A 185 20.03 1.07 -9.39
N ARG A 186 19.33 1.45 -8.34
CA ARG A 186 19.87 2.10 -7.14
C ARG A 186 19.97 1.17 -5.94
N GLY A 187 19.87 -0.13 -6.16
CA GLY A 187 20.12 -1.16 -5.14
C GLY A 187 18.88 -1.63 -4.37
N TRP A 188 17.66 -1.22 -4.74
CA TRP A 188 16.45 -1.79 -4.20
C TRP A 188 16.12 -3.12 -4.87
N SER A 189 15.46 -4.02 -4.14
CA SER A 189 15.11 -5.34 -4.67
C SER A 189 14.20 -5.26 -5.89
N GLU A 190 14.42 -6.15 -6.84
CA GLU A 190 13.67 -6.24 -8.09
C GLU A 190 12.18 -6.52 -7.88
N LYS A 191 11.86 -7.32 -6.87
CA LYS A 191 10.49 -7.64 -6.47
C LYS A 191 10.22 -7.07 -5.08
N GLY A 192 9.07 -6.44 -4.91
CA GLY A 192 8.75 -5.71 -3.70
C GLY A 192 7.42 -6.14 -3.08
N PRO A 193 7.25 -7.41 -2.66
CA PRO A 193 6.06 -7.81 -1.92
C PRO A 193 6.00 -7.09 -0.57
N VAL A 194 4.83 -6.55 -0.22
CA VAL A 194 4.62 -5.88 1.06
C VAL A 194 4.80 -6.90 2.19
N LYS A 195 5.53 -6.50 3.22
CA LYS A 195 5.73 -7.32 4.43
C LYS A 195 4.56 -7.14 5.40
N THR A 196 4.24 -8.21 6.11
CA THR A 196 3.24 -8.17 7.20
C THR A 196 3.71 -7.26 8.32
N MET A 197 2.83 -6.34 8.73
CA MET A 197 3.14 -5.33 9.73
C MET A 197 1.94 -5.04 10.64
N ALA A 198 2.20 -4.89 11.94
CA ALA A 198 1.29 -4.27 12.88
C ALA A 198 1.85 -2.92 13.31
N ARG A 199 0.99 -1.91 13.43
CA ARG A 199 1.33 -0.57 13.88
C ARG A 199 0.47 -0.18 15.07
N VAL A 200 1.12 0.26 16.14
CA VAL A 200 0.48 0.92 17.29
C VAL A 200 0.32 2.40 16.97
N GLU A 201 -0.89 2.91 17.02
CA GLU A 201 -1.20 4.32 16.74
C GLU A 201 -1.60 5.05 18.03
N VAL A 202 -2.20 4.33 18.96
CA VAL A 202 -2.61 4.84 20.28
C VAL A 202 -2.14 3.85 21.35
N PRO A 203 -1.43 4.31 22.37
CA PRO A 203 -0.91 5.65 22.57
C PRO A 203 0.23 5.98 21.62
N ARG A 204 0.45 7.27 21.36
CA ARG A 204 1.63 7.72 20.62
C ARG A 204 2.87 7.62 21.50
N ALA A 205 4.03 7.54 20.85
CA ALA A 205 5.29 7.55 21.55
C ALA A 205 5.41 8.76 22.49
N PHE A 206 5.82 8.49 23.75
CA PHE A 206 5.98 9.47 24.83
C PHE A 206 4.68 10.18 25.27
N ALA A 207 3.52 9.66 24.88
CA ALA A 207 2.23 10.16 25.36
C ALA A 207 2.09 9.95 26.87
N LYS A 208 1.25 10.77 27.49
CA LYS A 208 0.78 10.60 28.86
C LYS A 208 -0.68 10.20 28.85
N VAL A 209 -1.01 9.11 29.49
CA VAL A 209 -2.38 8.59 29.62
C VAL A 209 -2.74 8.46 31.09
N ALA A 210 -4.03 8.42 31.42
CA ALA A 210 -4.45 8.14 32.77
C ALA A 210 -4.12 6.69 33.16
N ALA A 211 -3.69 6.45 34.36
CA ALA A 211 -3.53 5.09 34.90
C ALA A 211 -4.90 4.40 35.05
N GLY A 212 -4.90 3.08 35.09
CA GLY A 212 -6.11 2.25 35.09
C GLY A 212 -6.38 1.63 33.73
N THR A 213 -7.64 1.59 33.29
CA THR A 213 -8.01 1.02 32.00
C THR A 213 -7.58 1.95 30.85
N VAL A 214 -6.68 1.48 30.03
CA VAL A 214 -6.15 2.18 28.85
C VAL A 214 -6.55 1.43 27.60
N ARG A 215 -7.18 2.11 26.63
CA ARG A 215 -7.42 1.56 25.30
C ARG A 215 -6.23 1.84 24.40
N ILE A 216 -5.73 0.82 23.75
CA ILE A 216 -4.71 0.91 22.71
C ILE A 216 -5.27 0.45 21.39
N GLY A 217 -4.69 0.90 20.29
CA GLY A 217 -5.17 0.52 18.98
C GLY A 217 -4.24 0.95 17.86
N GLY A 218 -4.54 0.44 16.69
CA GLY A 218 -3.79 0.73 15.49
C GLY A 218 -4.28 -0.03 14.28
N SER A 219 -3.40 -0.20 13.31
CA SER A 219 -3.66 -0.89 12.04
C SER A 219 -2.65 -2.01 11.82
N ALA A 220 -3.05 -3.02 11.09
CA ALA A 220 -2.17 -4.07 10.60
C ALA A 220 -2.48 -4.36 9.13
N TRP A 221 -1.48 -4.75 8.35
CA TRP A 221 -1.64 -5.02 6.93
C TRP A 221 -0.73 -6.15 6.44
N SER A 222 -1.23 -6.85 5.47
CA SER A 222 -0.53 -7.90 4.73
C SER A 222 -1.32 -8.17 3.45
N GLN A 223 -1.25 -7.22 2.52
CA GLN A 223 -2.07 -7.26 1.30
C GLN A 223 -1.84 -8.55 0.52
N GLN A 224 -2.89 -9.09 -0.06
CA GLN A 224 -2.98 -10.39 -0.74
C GLN A 224 -2.93 -11.61 0.19
N ARG A 225 -2.60 -11.45 1.47
CA ARG A 225 -2.54 -12.54 2.46
C ARG A 225 -3.62 -12.42 3.53
N GLY A 226 -3.96 -11.21 3.93
CA GLY A 226 -4.97 -10.90 4.96
C GLY A 226 -4.45 -11.08 6.39
N ILE A 227 -4.88 -10.20 7.29
CA ILE A 227 -4.55 -10.26 8.71
C ILE A 227 -5.54 -11.17 9.42
N THR A 228 -5.05 -12.20 10.11
CA THR A 228 -5.88 -13.14 10.87
C THR A 228 -5.82 -12.91 12.37
N LYS A 229 -4.75 -12.30 12.87
CA LYS A 229 -4.54 -12.04 14.30
C LYS A 229 -3.59 -10.86 14.50
N VAL A 230 -3.85 -10.09 15.55
CA VAL A 230 -2.89 -9.14 16.13
C VAL A 230 -2.75 -9.45 17.60
N GLU A 231 -1.52 -9.45 18.09
CA GLU A 231 -1.20 -9.65 19.49
C GLU A 231 -0.40 -8.46 20.02
N VAL A 232 -0.59 -8.14 21.26
CA VAL A 232 0.11 -7.08 21.97
C VAL A 232 0.82 -7.61 23.20
N SER A 233 1.97 -7.03 23.53
CA SER A 233 2.71 -7.33 24.76
C SER A 233 3.07 -6.00 25.44
N VAL A 234 2.91 -5.94 26.75
CA VAL A 234 3.24 -4.77 27.57
C VAL A 234 4.40 -5.12 28.48
N ASP A 235 5.40 -4.25 28.53
CA ASP A 235 6.58 -4.36 29.40
C ASP A 235 7.30 -5.70 29.26
N ASN A 236 7.35 -6.24 28.06
CA ASN A 236 7.88 -7.57 27.72
C ASN A 236 7.15 -8.72 28.44
N GLY A 237 5.89 -8.51 28.81
CA GLY A 237 5.02 -9.53 29.37
C GLY A 237 4.50 -10.52 28.32
N GLU A 238 3.49 -11.30 28.71
CA GLU A 238 2.85 -12.25 27.81
C GLU A 238 2.17 -11.54 26.64
N TRP A 239 2.03 -12.25 25.52
CA TRP A 239 1.29 -11.78 24.36
C TRP A 239 -0.19 -12.02 24.52
N GLU A 240 -0.97 -10.97 24.39
CA GLU A 240 -2.43 -11.01 24.46
C GLU A 240 -3.04 -10.71 23.09
N GLU A 241 -4.10 -11.45 22.75
CA GLU A 241 -4.78 -11.25 21.46
C GLU A 241 -5.62 -9.99 21.49
N ALA A 242 -5.43 -9.11 20.49
CA ALA A 242 -6.22 -7.91 20.30
C ALA A 242 -7.53 -8.22 19.54
N THR A 243 -8.52 -7.37 19.73
CA THR A 243 -9.77 -7.43 18.97
C THR A 243 -9.56 -6.81 17.59
N LEU A 244 -9.86 -7.57 16.54
CA LEU A 244 -9.83 -7.09 15.15
C LEU A 244 -11.17 -6.47 14.75
N ALA A 245 -11.12 -5.36 14.01
CA ALA A 245 -12.26 -4.87 13.26
C ALA A 245 -12.63 -5.83 12.11
N GLU A 246 -13.78 -5.60 11.48
CA GLU A 246 -14.19 -6.40 10.32
C GLU A 246 -13.17 -6.28 9.18
N GLU A 247 -12.92 -7.39 8.49
CA GLU A 247 -12.10 -7.39 7.28
C GLU A 247 -12.96 -6.94 6.09
N TYR A 248 -12.52 -5.91 5.39
CA TYR A 248 -13.14 -5.51 4.13
C TYR A 248 -12.66 -6.39 2.98
N SER A 249 -11.35 -6.55 2.86
CA SER A 249 -10.68 -7.44 1.90
C SER A 249 -9.24 -7.72 2.36
N VAL A 250 -8.61 -8.69 1.73
CA VAL A 250 -7.17 -8.98 1.98
C VAL A 250 -6.24 -7.87 1.49
N ASP A 251 -6.74 -6.90 0.74
CA ASP A 251 -5.95 -5.81 0.14
C ASP A 251 -6.02 -4.50 0.93
N THR A 252 -6.74 -4.48 2.03
CA THR A 252 -6.83 -3.33 2.91
C THR A 252 -6.20 -3.64 4.27
N TRP A 253 -5.73 -2.58 4.93
CA TRP A 253 -5.35 -2.69 6.32
C TRP A 253 -6.57 -3.04 7.19
N ARG A 254 -6.30 -3.62 8.37
CA ARG A 254 -7.29 -4.02 9.35
C ARG A 254 -7.00 -3.34 10.66
N GLN A 255 -7.95 -2.62 11.19
CA GLN A 255 -7.80 -1.98 12.50
C GLN A 255 -7.95 -2.99 13.62
N TRP A 256 -7.30 -2.70 14.75
CA TRP A 256 -7.33 -3.51 15.93
C TRP A 256 -7.35 -2.65 17.20
N SER A 257 -7.87 -3.18 18.29
CA SER A 257 -7.88 -2.54 19.60
C SER A 257 -7.67 -3.55 20.71
N HIS A 258 -7.19 -3.06 21.85
CA HIS A 258 -7.01 -3.86 23.04
C HIS A 258 -7.16 -2.99 24.29
N GLU A 259 -7.65 -3.54 25.40
CA GLU A 259 -7.73 -2.85 26.67
C GLU A 259 -6.69 -3.39 27.63
N LEU A 260 -5.98 -2.49 28.32
CA LEU A 260 -4.95 -2.79 29.29
C LEU A 260 -5.29 -2.14 30.62
N ASN A 261 -4.95 -2.80 31.74
CA ASN A 261 -4.96 -2.18 33.05
C ASN A 261 -3.52 -1.87 33.44
N LEU A 262 -3.20 -0.58 33.54
CA LEU A 262 -1.84 -0.10 33.80
C LEU A 262 -1.76 0.68 35.11
N ASP A 263 -0.77 0.36 35.90
CA ASP A 263 -0.37 1.16 37.05
C ASP A 263 0.28 2.48 36.57
N ALA A 264 0.42 3.43 37.51
CA ALA A 264 1.18 4.64 37.21
C ALA A 264 2.65 4.30 36.99
N GLY A 265 3.23 4.83 35.92
CA GLY A 265 4.62 4.56 35.55
C GLY A 265 4.91 4.65 34.08
N SER A 266 6.12 4.26 33.71
CA SER A 266 6.54 4.15 32.30
C SER A 266 6.23 2.76 31.77
N HIS A 267 5.65 2.69 30.59
CA HIS A 267 5.27 1.44 29.95
C HIS A 267 5.78 1.38 28.51
N THR A 268 5.93 0.17 28.01
CA THR A 268 6.27 -0.11 26.61
C THR A 268 5.28 -1.12 26.05
N VAL A 269 4.64 -0.79 24.92
CA VAL A 269 3.77 -1.71 24.21
C VAL A 269 4.40 -2.14 22.89
N GLN A 270 4.32 -3.42 22.59
CA GLN A 270 4.69 -4.01 21.30
C GLN A 270 3.45 -4.63 20.65
N ALA A 271 3.39 -4.60 19.33
CA ALA A 271 2.37 -5.29 18.56
C ALA A 271 3.00 -6.13 17.46
N ARG A 272 2.36 -7.27 17.15
CA ARG A 272 2.73 -8.15 16.03
C ARG A 272 1.47 -8.69 15.37
N ALA A 273 1.55 -8.91 14.06
CA ALA A 273 0.46 -9.45 13.28
C ALA A 273 0.76 -10.85 12.76
N THR A 274 -0.28 -11.61 12.51
CA THR A 274 -0.23 -12.90 11.81
C THR A 274 -1.06 -12.77 10.54
N ASP A 275 -0.51 -13.16 9.40
CA ASP A 275 -1.25 -13.26 8.15
C ASP A 275 -1.64 -14.72 7.83
N ALA A 276 -2.58 -14.89 6.88
CA ALA A 276 -3.16 -16.19 6.57
C ALA A 276 -2.23 -17.12 5.75
N VAL A 277 -1.12 -16.61 5.21
CA VAL A 277 -0.26 -17.35 4.28
C VAL A 277 1.12 -17.63 4.88
N ASP A 278 1.81 -16.60 5.32
CA ASP A 278 3.20 -16.69 5.82
C ASP A 278 3.26 -16.84 7.35
N GLY A 279 2.16 -16.56 8.04
CA GLY A 279 2.05 -16.70 9.48
C GLY A 279 2.50 -15.46 10.26
N LEU A 280 3.22 -15.66 11.35
CA LEU A 280 3.60 -14.61 12.28
C LEU A 280 4.63 -13.66 11.66
N GLN A 281 4.36 -12.35 11.80
CA GLN A 281 5.32 -11.28 11.49
C GLN A 281 6.66 -11.51 12.19
N THR A 282 7.75 -11.42 11.44
CA THR A 282 9.10 -11.64 11.96
C THR A 282 9.49 -10.61 13.03
N GLU A 283 10.18 -11.07 14.07
CA GLU A 283 10.85 -10.22 15.07
C GLU A 283 12.15 -9.63 14.54
N GLU A 284 12.77 -10.27 13.54
CA GLU A 284 14.06 -9.86 12.99
C GLU A 284 13.99 -8.43 12.44
N ARG A 285 14.82 -7.57 13.01
CA ARG A 285 14.89 -6.16 12.60
C ARG A 285 15.74 -6.01 11.35
N ALA A 286 15.17 -5.32 10.36
CA ALA A 286 15.88 -4.87 9.18
C ALA A 286 15.45 -3.45 8.82
N ASP A 287 16.39 -2.69 8.25
CA ASP A 287 16.12 -1.37 7.68
C ASP A 287 15.31 -1.49 6.38
N THR A 288 14.88 -0.35 5.86
CA THR A 288 14.03 -0.29 4.67
C THR A 288 14.73 -0.79 3.41
N VAL A 289 16.04 -0.58 3.27
CA VAL A 289 16.84 -1.06 2.14
C VAL A 289 17.26 -2.51 2.40
N PRO A 290 17.18 -3.43 1.42
CA PRO A 290 16.78 -3.25 0.01
C PRO A 290 15.31 -3.59 -0.28
N ASN A 291 14.54 -4.10 0.66
CA ASN A 291 13.23 -4.71 0.41
C ASN A 291 12.15 -4.41 1.45
N GLY A 292 12.31 -3.34 2.21
CA GLY A 292 11.38 -2.92 3.26
C GLY A 292 11.79 -3.32 4.66
N ALA A 293 11.42 -2.49 5.63
CA ALA A 293 11.70 -2.72 7.04
C ALA A 293 10.98 -3.96 7.59
N SER A 294 11.56 -4.58 8.60
CA SER A 294 10.95 -5.67 9.36
C SER A 294 11.21 -5.54 10.85
N GLY A 295 10.52 -6.34 11.66
CA GLY A 295 10.58 -6.32 13.10
C GLY A 295 9.29 -5.80 13.72
N TRP A 296 9.17 -5.90 15.05
CA TRP A 296 8.00 -5.43 15.80
C TRP A 296 8.19 -3.98 16.25
N GLN A 297 7.12 -3.18 16.14
CA GLN A 297 7.12 -1.83 16.70
C GLN A 297 7.07 -1.88 18.23
N SER A 298 7.83 -0.99 18.84
CA SER A 298 7.83 -0.77 20.29
C SER A 298 7.51 0.69 20.57
N VAL A 299 6.48 0.95 21.38
CA VAL A 299 6.03 2.31 21.73
C VAL A 299 6.15 2.51 23.23
N GLN A 300 6.93 3.49 23.65
CA GLN A 300 7.10 3.88 25.03
C GLN A 300 6.17 5.05 25.37
N PHE A 301 5.48 4.97 26.51
CA PHE A 301 4.57 6.00 27.02
C PHE A 301 4.51 5.95 28.54
N SER A 302 3.76 6.86 29.18
CA SER A 302 3.58 6.88 30.62
C SER A 302 2.10 6.90 31.02
N ALA A 303 1.76 6.23 32.11
CA ALA A 303 0.46 6.27 32.78
C ALA A 303 0.58 6.98 34.13
N GLY A 304 -0.42 7.84 34.50
CA GLY A 304 -0.38 8.54 35.76
C GLY A 304 -1.36 9.70 35.92
#